data_cd20c76348778bbd4876c43a13795432
#
_entry.id   cd20c76348778bbd4876c43a13795432
#
_cell.length_a   1.000
_cell.length_b   1.000
_cell.length_c   1.000
_cell.angle_alpha   90.00
_cell.angle_beta   90.00
_cell.angle_gamma   90.00
#
_symmetry.space_group_name_H-M   'P 1'
#
loop_
_entity.id
_entity.type
_entity.pdbx_description
1 polymer ?
#
loop_
_entity_poly.entity_id
_entity_poly.type
_entity_poly.pdbx_seq_one_letter_code
_entity_poly.pdbx_strand_id
1 'polypeptide(L)'
;ITVNMYGFGNAIYVNHPDGLTSVYCHLKRFADKYEQLFERTGRRDTLDFRYAEGLLPVKSGDLIAFSGNTGHSTGPHLHLELHDTKTWVMIDPMEKLARFIADTVAPQAHSFMAVPIAGEGLFNGGATKQTFGFGQPDTKVQHSTFTVQRQFTAWGRVGFALWADDYSEATYNHYGVRYVQLLVDGREMFRADVSGIPISCQPEVNQWGDYDHWRHPRIWYM
;
A
#
# COMPACT_ATOMS: atom_id res chain seq x y z
N ILE A 1 6.52 -20.18 -10.04
CA ILE A 1 6.05 -20.73 -8.76
C ILE A 1 7.23 -20.79 -7.81
N THR A 2 7.07 -20.28 -6.61
CA THR A 2 8.10 -20.36 -5.58
C THR A 2 7.56 -21.06 -4.33
N VAL A 3 8.41 -21.83 -3.67
CA VAL A 3 8.19 -22.41 -2.35
C VAL A 3 9.29 -21.86 -1.44
N ASN A 4 8.92 -21.22 -0.35
CA ASN A 4 9.86 -20.68 0.62
C ASN A 4 9.26 -20.76 2.03
N MET A 5 10.09 -21.02 3.03
CA MET A 5 9.67 -20.98 4.44
C MET A 5 9.56 -19.55 4.99
N TYR A 6 10.12 -18.57 4.30
CA TYR A 6 10.15 -17.16 4.68
C TYR A 6 9.50 -16.28 3.61
N GLY A 7 9.34 -15.00 3.89
CA GLY A 7 8.80 -14.02 2.96
C GLY A 7 7.41 -14.41 2.46
N PHE A 8 7.24 -14.54 1.16
CA PHE A 8 5.95 -14.86 0.51
C PHE A 8 5.46 -16.30 0.75
N GLY A 9 6.28 -17.17 1.35
CA GLY A 9 5.91 -18.57 1.49
C GLY A 9 5.74 -19.27 0.15
N ASN A 10 4.69 -20.09 0.04
CA ASN A 10 4.30 -20.65 -1.25
C ASN A 10 3.65 -19.57 -2.11
N ALA A 11 4.18 -19.32 -3.29
CA ALA A 11 3.65 -18.29 -4.19
C ALA A 11 3.57 -18.75 -5.64
N ILE A 12 2.57 -18.23 -6.37
CA ILE A 12 2.40 -18.37 -7.81
C ILE A 12 2.48 -17.00 -8.46
N TYR A 13 3.24 -16.91 -9.54
CA TYR A 13 3.36 -15.75 -10.40
C TYR A 13 2.70 -16.07 -11.74
N VAL A 14 1.76 -15.24 -12.16
CA VAL A 14 1.04 -15.39 -13.42
C VAL A 14 1.30 -14.18 -14.29
N ASN A 15 1.96 -14.40 -15.43
CA ASN A 15 2.15 -13.36 -16.44
C ASN A 15 0.89 -13.23 -17.29
N HIS A 16 0.42 -12.01 -17.46
CA HIS A 16 -0.77 -11.69 -18.25
C HIS A 16 -0.43 -11.08 -19.60
N PRO A 17 -1.29 -11.24 -20.61
CA PRO A 17 -1.06 -10.68 -21.96
C PRO A 17 -0.98 -9.15 -21.99
N ASP A 18 -1.54 -8.48 -21.00
CA ASP A 18 -1.51 -7.01 -20.87
C ASP A 18 -0.21 -6.45 -20.28
N GLY A 19 0.81 -7.31 -20.08
CA GLY A 19 2.11 -6.93 -19.57
C GLY A 19 2.20 -6.84 -18.05
N LEU A 20 1.21 -7.36 -17.34
CA LEU A 20 1.20 -7.45 -15.89
C LEU A 20 1.58 -8.85 -15.41
N THR A 21 2.09 -8.93 -14.18
CA THR A 21 2.28 -10.17 -13.43
C THR A 21 1.50 -10.08 -12.13
N SER A 22 0.57 -11.01 -11.90
CA SER A 22 -0.05 -11.17 -10.59
C SER A 22 0.71 -12.17 -9.74
N VAL A 23 0.90 -11.86 -8.46
CA VAL A 23 1.61 -12.69 -7.49
C VAL A 23 0.65 -13.04 -6.37
N TYR A 24 0.46 -14.33 -6.15
CA TYR A 24 -0.42 -14.89 -5.12
C TYR A 24 0.45 -15.56 -4.06
N CYS A 25 0.41 -15.07 -2.81
CA CYS A 25 1.33 -15.46 -1.76
C CYS A 25 0.66 -16.13 -0.56
N HIS A 26 1.47 -16.63 0.37
CA HIS A 26 1.08 -17.31 1.60
C HIS A 26 0.17 -18.52 1.37
N LEU A 27 0.31 -19.18 0.21
CA LEU A 27 -0.57 -20.26 -0.22
C LEU A 27 -0.37 -21.50 0.65
N LYS A 28 -1.47 -22.16 1.01
CA LYS A 28 -1.45 -23.42 1.76
C LYS A 28 -0.87 -24.56 0.91
N ARG A 29 -1.34 -24.65 -0.32
CA ARG A 29 -0.90 -25.60 -1.35
C ARG A 29 -1.30 -25.12 -2.73
N PHE A 30 -0.66 -25.66 -3.74
CA PHE A 30 -1.02 -25.42 -5.12
C PHE A 30 -2.17 -26.36 -5.54
N ALA A 31 -2.81 -26.08 -6.69
CA ALA A 31 -3.74 -27.03 -7.29
C ALA A 31 -2.99 -28.31 -7.72
N ASP A 32 -3.69 -29.45 -7.75
CA ASP A 32 -3.06 -30.77 -7.91
C ASP A 32 -2.21 -30.88 -9.18
N LYS A 33 -2.61 -30.21 -10.27
CA LYS A 33 -1.82 -30.15 -11.51
C LYS A 33 -0.43 -29.54 -11.33
N TYR A 34 -0.26 -28.64 -10.37
CA TYR A 34 1.03 -28.01 -10.05
C TYR A 34 1.79 -28.79 -8.97
N GLU A 35 1.09 -29.35 -7.98
CA GLU A 35 1.71 -30.22 -6.97
C GLU A 35 2.46 -31.40 -7.61
N GLN A 36 1.89 -32.04 -8.63
CA GLN A 36 2.50 -33.12 -9.38
C GLN A 36 3.81 -32.72 -10.08
N LEU A 37 4.01 -31.45 -10.39
CA LEU A 37 5.27 -30.97 -10.95
C LEU A 37 6.39 -30.99 -9.90
N PHE A 38 6.05 -30.73 -8.64
CA PHE A 38 7.02 -30.74 -7.53
C PHE A 38 7.40 -32.15 -7.11
N GLU A 39 6.45 -33.08 -7.13
CA GLU A 39 6.72 -34.49 -6.80
C GLU A 39 7.79 -35.12 -7.69
N ARG A 40 7.83 -34.68 -8.96
CA ARG A 40 8.85 -35.13 -9.93
C ARG A 40 10.25 -34.62 -9.65
N THR A 41 10.39 -33.50 -8.92
CA THR A 41 11.69 -32.86 -8.65
C THR A 41 12.29 -33.24 -7.31
N GLY A 42 11.52 -33.88 -6.42
CA GLY A 42 11.98 -34.39 -5.11
C GLY A 42 12.37 -33.32 -4.09
N ARG A 43 12.17 -32.03 -4.38
CA ARG A 43 12.50 -30.92 -3.49
C ARG A 43 11.23 -30.16 -3.09
N ARG A 44 11.03 -29.96 -1.78
CA ARG A 44 9.85 -29.22 -1.23
C ARG A 44 10.19 -27.97 -0.42
N ASP A 45 11.45 -27.74 -0.09
CA ASP A 45 11.82 -26.76 0.96
C ASP A 45 12.21 -25.40 0.43
N THR A 46 12.73 -25.33 -0.80
CA THR A 46 13.07 -24.07 -1.48
C THR A 46 13.07 -24.32 -2.97
N LEU A 47 12.05 -23.84 -3.66
CA LEU A 47 11.88 -24.01 -5.09
C LEU A 47 11.61 -22.67 -5.76
N ASP A 48 12.33 -22.39 -6.84
CA ASP A 48 12.00 -21.34 -7.81
C ASP A 48 11.89 -22.00 -9.18
N PHE A 49 10.65 -22.24 -9.62
CA PHE A 49 10.36 -22.79 -10.93
C PHE A 49 9.89 -21.70 -11.87
N ARG A 50 10.67 -21.47 -12.89
CA ARG A 50 10.27 -20.64 -14.03
C ARG A 50 9.99 -21.55 -15.22
N TYR A 51 8.79 -21.42 -15.74
CA TYR A 51 8.37 -22.12 -16.95
C TYR A 51 8.43 -21.19 -18.15
N ALA A 52 8.79 -21.74 -19.31
CA ALA A 52 8.73 -21.00 -20.54
C ALA A 52 7.28 -20.54 -20.82
N GLU A 53 7.14 -19.41 -21.47
CA GLU A 53 5.84 -18.86 -21.86
C GLU A 53 5.00 -19.90 -22.59
N GLY A 54 3.71 -20.00 -22.23
CA GLY A 54 2.76 -20.94 -22.81
C GLY A 54 2.87 -22.39 -22.34
N LEU A 55 3.84 -22.75 -21.50
CA LEU A 55 4.01 -24.14 -21.04
C LEU A 55 2.95 -24.53 -20.00
N LEU A 56 2.54 -23.61 -19.16
CA LEU A 56 1.50 -23.82 -18.13
C LEU A 56 0.41 -22.72 -18.26
N PRO A 57 -0.39 -22.74 -19.31
CA PRO A 57 -1.41 -21.73 -19.49
C PRO A 57 -2.48 -21.82 -18.41
N VAL A 58 -2.95 -20.67 -17.96
CA VAL A 58 -4.07 -20.51 -17.02
C VAL A 58 -5.13 -19.59 -17.64
N LYS A 59 -6.39 -19.84 -17.29
CA LYS A 59 -7.53 -19.02 -17.71
C LYS A 59 -8.19 -18.41 -16.49
N SER A 60 -8.87 -17.30 -16.69
CA SER A 60 -9.73 -16.73 -15.64
C SER A 60 -10.74 -17.78 -15.15
N GLY A 61 -10.82 -17.97 -13.83
CA GLY A 61 -11.66 -18.98 -13.18
C GLY A 61 -10.96 -20.32 -12.92
N ASP A 62 -9.75 -20.55 -13.44
CA ASP A 62 -8.99 -21.77 -13.13
C ASP A 62 -8.57 -21.76 -11.64
N LEU A 63 -8.75 -22.92 -10.99
CA LEU A 63 -8.18 -23.12 -9.68
C LEU A 63 -6.65 -23.28 -9.80
N ILE A 64 -5.90 -22.36 -9.22
CA ILE A 64 -4.43 -22.37 -9.25
C ILE A 64 -3.81 -22.78 -7.92
N ALA A 65 -4.44 -22.41 -6.80
CA ALA A 65 -3.96 -22.71 -5.46
C ALA A 65 -5.06 -22.51 -4.40
N PHE A 66 -4.73 -22.83 -3.16
CA PHE A 66 -5.57 -22.57 -1.98
C PHE A 66 -4.84 -21.56 -1.08
N SER A 67 -5.53 -20.51 -0.66
CA SER A 67 -5.00 -19.54 0.29
C SER A 67 -4.61 -20.20 1.62
N GLY A 68 -3.66 -19.63 2.33
CA GLY A 68 -3.11 -20.24 3.55
C GLY A 68 -2.40 -19.25 4.45
N ASN A 69 -1.31 -19.71 5.07
CA ASN A 69 -0.55 -18.98 6.07
C ASN A 69 0.94 -19.35 6.03
N THR A 70 1.49 -19.69 4.85
CA THR A 70 2.90 -20.05 4.72
C THR A 70 3.80 -18.81 4.63
N GLY A 71 5.08 -18.94 4.95
CA GLY A 71 6.02 -17.82 4.94
C GLY A 71 5.84 -16.88 6.12
N HIS A 72 6.16 -15.60 5.91
CA HIS A 72 6.03 -14.57 6.95
C HIS A 72 4.59 -14.02 6.98
N SER A 73 3.75 -14.66 7.77
CA SER A 73 2.34 -14.30 7.89
C SER A 73 1.83 -14.52 9.32
N THR A 74 0.98 -13.62 9.82
CA THR A 74 0.41 -13.64 11.17
C THR A 74 -0.93 -14.36 11.26
N GLY A 75 -1.53 -14.73 10.12
CA GLY A 75 -2.84 -15.41 10.07
C GLY A 75 -3.23 -15.76 8.63
N PRO A 76 -4.17 -16.70 8.44
CA PRO A 76 -4.59 -17.11 7.10
C PRO A 76 -5.17 -15.94 6.29
N HIS A 77 -4.57 -15.67 5.14
CA HIS A 77 -5.03 -14.68 4.17
C HIS A 77 -4.46 -14.97 2.78
N LEU A 78 -4.98 -14.28 1.77
CA LEU A 78 -4.38 -14.20 0.45
C LEU A 78 -3.68 -12.85 0.31
N HIS A 79 -2.37 -12.86 0.11
CA HIS A 79 -1.62 -11.70 -0.29
C HIS A 79 -1.53 -11.69 -1.82
N LEU A 80 -2.06 -10.64 -2.44
CA LEU A 80 -2.04 -10.42 -3.88
C LEU A 80 -1.23 -9.17 -4.21
N GLU A 81 -0.29 -9.30 -5.15
CA GLU A 81 0.41 -8.17 -5.73
C GLU A 81 0.20 -8.13 -7.25
N LEU A 82 0.25 -6.93 -7.84
CA LEU A 82 0.38 -6.72 -9.27
C LEU A 82 1.69 -6.01 -9.58
N HIS A 83 2.38 -6.47 -10.61
CA HIS A 83 3.63 -5.90 -11.08
C HIS A 83 3.59 -5.67 -12.58
N ASP A 84 4.24 -4.63 -13.06
CA ASP A 84 4.64 -4.56 -14.45
C ASP A 84 5.67 -5.67 -14.73
N THR A 85 5.42 -6.52 -15.72
CA THR A 85 6.22 -7.72 -15.97
C THR A 85 7.67 -7.38 -16.35
N LYS A 86 7.91 -6.22 -16.99
CA LYS A 86 9.23 -5.84 -17.51
C LYS A 86 10.06 -5.08 -16.49
N THR A 87 9.44 -4.11 -15.82
CA THR A 87 10.13 -3.20 -14.90
C THR A 87 10.07 -3.66 -13.45
N TRP A 88 9.16 -4.59 -13.15
CA TRP A 88 8.88 -5.10 -11.81
C TRP A 88 8.40 -4.01 -10.85
N VAL A 89 7.83 -2.93 -11.38
CA VAL A 89 7.14 -1.90 -10.60
C VAL A 89 5.88 -2.52 -9.99
N MET A 90 5.70 -2.36 -8.68
CA MET A 90 4.46 -2.73 -8.00
C MET A 90 3.37 -1.73 -8.39
N ILE A 91 2.22 -2.25 -8.78
CA ILE A 91 1.06 -1.48 -9.22
C ILE A 91 -0.07 -1.66 -8.23
N ASP A 92 -0.81 -0.60 -7.94
CA ASP A 92 -1.99 -0.67 -7.10
C ASP A 92 -3.01 -1.68 -7.68
N PRO A 93 -3.30 -2.79 -6.98
CA PRO A 93 -4.25 -3.79 -7.46
C PRO A 93 -5.65 -3.24 -7.71
N MET A 94 -6.05 -2.16 -7.00
CA MET A 94 -7.36 -1.54 -7.15
C MET A 94 -7.60 -1.00 -8.56
N GLU A 95 -6.56 -0.68 -9.33
CA GLU A 95 -6.72 -0.31 -10.75
C GLU A 95 -7.39 -1.41 -11.59
N LYS A 96 -7.21 -2.67 -11.21
CA LYS A 96 -7.82 -3.84 -11.89
C LYS A 96 -9.01 -4.41 -11.13
N LEU A 97 -9.04 -4.28 -9.82
CA LEU A 97 -10.02 -4.93 -8.94
C LEU A 97 -11.20 -4.04 -8.56
N ALA A 98 -11.14 -2.71 -8.78
CA ALA A 98 -12.18 -1.77 -8.39
C ALA A 98 -13.59 -2.16 -8.90
N ARG A 99 -13.69 -2.85 -10.03
CA ARG A 99 -14.98 -3.36 -10.54
C ARG A 99 -15.58 -4.51 -9.71
N PHE A 100 -14.79 -5.14 -8.85
CA PHE A 100 -15.20 -6.27 -8.00
C PHE A 100 -15.23 -5.91 -6.51
N ILE A 101 -14.61 -4.80 -6.12
CA ILE A 101 -14.48 -4.34 -4.75
C ILE A 101 -15.20 -3.01 -4.65
N ALA A 102 -16.25 -2.96 -3.84
CA ALA A 102 -16.91 -1.70 -3.54
C ALA A 102 -15.99 -0.87 -2.65
N ASP A 103 -15.68 0.33 -3.11
CA ASP A 103 -14.91 1.32 -2.38
C ASP A 103 -15.43 2.70 -2.76
N THR A 104 -16.40 3.17 -1.96
CA THR A 104 -17.04 4.49 -2.13
C THR A 104 -16.81 5.39 -0.93
N VAL A 105 -16.11 4.90 0.09
CA VAL A 105 -15.76 5.66 1.29
C VAL A 105 -14.55 6.54 0.99
N ALA A 106 -14.73 7.85 1.13
CA ALA A 106 -13.61 8.78 0.97
C ALA A 106 -12.64 8.70 2.16
N PRO A 107 -11.33 8.91 1.94
CA PRO A 107 -10.35 9.01 3.03
C PRO A 107 -10.76 10.01 4.10
N GLN A 108 -10.44 9.71 5.34
CA GLN A 108 -10.74 10.54 6.51
C GLN A 108 -9.45 11.16 7.06
N ALA A 109 -9.41 12.49 7.08
CA ALA A 109 -8.32 13.24 7.70
C ALA A 109 -8.62 13.46 9.20
N HIS A 110 -7.67 13.12 10.05
CA HIS A 110 -7.82 13.21 11.52
C HIS A 110 -7.10 14.43 12.09
N SER A 111 -5.85 14.66 11.65
CA SER A 111 -5.01 15.74 12.17
C SER A 111 -3.93 16.12 11.15
N PHE A 112 -3.45 17.36 11.25
CA PHE A 112 -2.18 17.70 10.62
C PHE A 112 -1.12 18.04 11.68
N MET A 113 0.13 17.93 11.29
CA MET A 113 1.28 18.28 12.11
C MET A 113 2.12 19.32 11.37
N ALA A 114 2.44 20.42 12.06
CA ALA A 114 3.44 21.36 11.58
C ALA A 114 4.80 20.97 12.14
N VAL A 115 5.81 20.92 11.27
CA VAL A 115 7.18 20.48 11.55
C VAL A 115 8.15 21.61 11.22
N PRO A 116 8.42 22.56 12.15
CA PRO A 116 9.44 23.57 11.94
C PRO A 116 10.80 22.92 11.73
N ILE A 117 11.54 23.35 10.70
CA ILE A 117 12.92 22.88 10.50
C ILE A 117 13.83 23.52 11.54
N ALA A 118 14.62 22.71 12.22
CA ALA A 118 15.45 23.13 13.33
C ALA A 118 16.42 24.28 12.93
N GLY A 119 16.34 25.39 13.64
CA GLY A 119 17.12 26.61 13.36
C GLY A 119 16.66 27.45 12.17
N GLU A 120 15.64 27.00 11.40
CA GLU A 120 15.21 27.64 10.16
C GLU A 120 13.71 27.99 10.14
N GLY A 121 12.90 27.49 11.08
CA GLY A 121 11.46 27.70 11.07
C GLY A 121 10.82 27.78 12.45
N LEU A 122 9.68 28.47 12.50
CA LEU A 122 8.81 28.54 13.68
C LEU A 122 7.35 28.36 13.24
N PHE A 123 6.56 27.72 14.08
CA PHE A 123 5.12 27.63 13.92
C PHE A 123 4.43 28.02 15.22
N ASN A 124 3.50 28.99 15.17
CA ASN A 124 2.90 29.63 16.35
C ASN A 124 3.94 30.07 17.41
N GLY A 125 5.07 30.57 16.95
CA GLY A 125 6.17 30.99 17.82
C GLY A 125 7.01 29.86 18.42
N GLY A 126 6.65 28.57 18.16
CA GLY A 126 7.39 27.40 18.64
C GLY A 126 8.29 26.78 17.57
N ALA A 127 9.45 26.22 18.00
CA ALA A 127 10.40 25.53 17.14
C ALA A 127 10.24 23.99 17.14
N THR A 128 9.22 23.46 17.81
CA THR A 128 8.96 22.02 17.92
C THR A 128 7.74 21.61 17.10
N LYS A 129 7.63 20.31 16.80
CA LYS A 129 6.44 19.73 16.15
C LYS A 129 5.16 20.08 16.93
N GLN A 130 4.11 20.48 16.23
CA GLN A 130 2.80 20.82 16.79
C GLN A 130 1.71 20.12 16.00
N THR A 131 0.80 19.42 16.70
CA THR A 131 -0.30 18.66 16.08
C THR A 131 -1.64 19.34 16.34
N PHE A 132 -2.49 19.36 15.30
CA PHE A 132 -3.80 19.96 15.33
C PHE A 132 -4.84 19.02 14.73
N GLY A 133 -5.90 18.73 15.49
CA GLY A 133 -7.03 17.93 15.00
C GLY A 133 -7.87 18.74 14.01
N PHE A 134 -8.44 18.05 13.03
CA PHE A 134 -9.49 18.58 12.19
C PHE A 134 -10.84 18.56 12.93
N GLY A 135 -11.72 19.47 12.59
CA GLY A 135 -13.14 19.44 13.01
C GLY A 135 -13.88 18.31 12.30
N GLN A 136 -15.18 18.15 12.65
CA GLN A 136 -16.03 17.21 11.93
C GLN A 136 -16.09 17.54 10.45
N PRO A 137 -16.14 16.52 9.56
CA PRO A 137 -16.20 16.76 8.13
C PRO A 137 -17.49 17.50 7.74
N ASP A 138 -17.39 18.40 6.77
CA ASP A 138 -18.58 18.96 6.14
C ASP A 138 -19.15 17.93 5.16
N THR A 139 -20.24 17.28 5.57
CA THR A 139 -20.92 16.24 4.80
C THR A 139 -21.83 16.79 3.69
N LYS A 140 -21.94 18.11 3.56
CA LYS A 140 -22.79 18.74 2.51
C LYS A 140 -22.11 18.84 1.15
N VAL A 141 -20.80 18.59 1.10
CA VAL A 141 -20.03 18.59 -0.14
C VAL A 141 -19.80 17.15 -0.63
N GLN A 142 -19.65 16.99 -1.93
CA GLN A 142 -19.48 15.69 -2.58
C GLN A 142 -18.22 14.93 -2.07
N HIS A 143 -17.25 15.67 -1.55
CA HIS A 143 -16.06 15.14 -0.89
C HIS A 143 -16.00 15.68 0.54
N SER A 144 -15.65 14.83 1.51
CA SER A 144 -15.52 15.25 2.89
C SER A 144 -14.46 16.34 3.02
N THR A 145 -14.86 17.52 3.52
CA THR A 145 -13.94 18.61 3.78
C THR A 145 -13.72 18.74 5.27
N PHE A 146 -12.48 18.64 5.69
CA PHE A 146 -12.06 18.79 7.07
C PHE A 146 -11.40 20.16 7.22
N THR A 147 -11.87 20.97 8.15
CA THR A 147 -11.35 22.30 8.38
C THR A 147 -10.82 22.47 9.78
N VAL A 148 -9.80 23.30 9.92
CA VAL A 148 -9.34 23.80 11.22
C VAL A 148 -9.77 25.26 11.33
N GLN A 149 -10.74 25.53 12.21
CA GLN A 149 -11.23 26.88 12.44
C GLN A 149 -10.28 27.65 13.37
N ARG A 150 -9.04 27.81 12.93
CA ARG A 150 -8.01 28.51 13.69
C ARG A 150 -7.00 29.13 12.75
N GLN A 151 -6.54 30.31 13.07
CA GLN A 151 -5.42 30.95 12.37
C GLN A 151 -4.10 30.47 12.97
N PHE A 152 -3.13 30.26 12.09
CA PHE A 152 -1.76 29.87 12.44
C PHE A 152 -0.78 30.92 11.90
N THR A 153 0.35 31.03 12.56
CA THR A 153 1.48 31.82 12.07
C THR A 153 2.65 30.88 11.78
N ALA A 154 3.27 31.06 10.62
CA ALA A 154 4.47 30.33 10.24
C ALA A 154 5.55 31.33 9.83
N TRP A 155 6.79 31.05 10.18
CA TRP A 155 7.96 31.82 9.77
C TRP A 155 9.09 30.86 9.35
N GLY A 156 9.80 31.22 8.27
CA GLY A 156 10.91 30.41 7.76
C GLY A 156 10.44 29.08 7.16
N ARG A 157 11.19 28.00 7.36
CA ARG A 157 10.94 26.68 6.78
C ARG A 157 10.11 25.79 7.71
N VAL A 158 8.91 25.47 7.28
CA VAL A 158 7.99 24.60 8.02
C VAL A 158 7.49 23.50 7.07
N GLY A 159 7.67 22.25 7.44
CA GLY A 159 7.03 21.09 6.80
C GLY A 159 5.67 20.81 7.42
N PHE A 160 4.87 20.01 6.71
CA PHE A 160 3.57 19.56 7.18
C PHE A 160 3.47 18.04 7.02
N ALA A 161 2.81 17.40 7.98
CA ALA A 161 2.42 16.01 7.89
C ALA A 161 0.91 15.90 8.10
N LEU A 162 0.30 14.91 7.45
CA LEU A 162 -1.12 14.61 7.54
C LEU A 162 -1.30 13.22 8.14
N TRP A 163 -2.13 13.08 9.17
CA TRP A 163 -2.68 11.80 9.58
C TRP A 163 -4.07 11.63 8.95
N ALA A 164 -4.16 10.64 8.08
CA ALA A 164 -5.39 10.25 7.41
C ALA A 164 -5.42 8.73 7.24
N ASP A 165 -6.60 8.16 7.24
CA ASP A 165 -6.86 6.75 6.96
C ASP A 165 -7.90 6.63 5.85
N ASP A 166 -7.82 5.57 5.07
CA ASP A 166 -8.82 5.19 4.09
C ASP A 166 -9.61 3.97 4.58
N TYR A 167 -10.83 3.80 4.10
CA TYR A 167 -11.76 2.77 4.55
C TYR A 167 -12.50 2.18 3.35
N SER A 168 -12.97 0.95 3.48
CA SER A 168 -13.88 0.35 2.49
C SER A 168 -15.11 -0.23 3.18
N GLU A 169 -16.20 -0.39 2.42
CA GLU A 169 -17.45 -0.96 2.93
C GLU A 169 -17.31 -2.43 3.32
N ALA A 170 -16.33 -3.13 2.76
CA ALA A 170 -16.21 -4.57 2.89
C ALA A 170 -15.59 -5.01 4.22
N THR A 171 -14.87 -4.13 4.92
CA THR A 171 -14.11 -4.50 6.13
C THR A 171 -14.08 -3.37 7.16
N TYR A 172 -13.73 -3.72 8.41
CA TYR A 172 -13.45 -2.74 9.46
C TYR A 172 -11.99 -2.26 9.48
N ASN A 173 -11.18 -2.75 8.54
CA ASN A 173 -9.78 -2.33 8.45
C ASN A 173 -9.70 -0.90 7.91
N HIS A 174 -8.66 -0.19 8.31
CA HIS A 174 -8.26 1.05 7.70
C HIS A 174 -7.01 0.83 6.86
N TYR A 175 -6.89 1.61 5.81
CA TYR A 175 -5.86 1.50 4.79
C TYR A 175 -5.06 2.80 4.69
N GLY A 176 -3.91 2.74 4.03
CA GLY A 176 -3.14 3.93 3.68
C GLY A 176 -3.83 4.73 2.57
N VAL A 177 -3.66 6.05 2.60
CA VAL A 177 -4.14 6.95 1.55
C VAL A 177 -3.22 6.86 0.33
N ARG A 178 -3.79 6.62 -0.84
CA ARG A 178 -3.05 6.49 -2.10
C ARG A 178 -2.44 7.80 -2.59
N TYR A 179 -3.19 8.88 -2.48
CA TYR A 179 -2.82 10.17 -3.06
C TYR A 179 -2.86 11.27 -2.02
N VAL A 180 -1.75 12.01 -1.90
CA VAL A 180 -1.64 13.16 -1.00
C VAL A 180 -1.08 14.35 -1.77
N GLN A 181 -1.69 15.52 -1.60
CA GLN A 181 -1.27 16.75 -2.23
C GLN A 181 -1.28 17.89 -1.21
N LEU A 182 -0.23 18.71 -1.22
CA LEU A 182 -0.16 19.96 -0.47
C LEU A 182 -0.28 21.15 -1.41
N LEU A 183 -1.30 21.95 -1.21
CA LEU A 183 -1.49 23.23 -1.89
C LEU A 183 -1.27 24.38 -0.90
N VAL A 184 -0.48 25.38 -1.31
CA VAL A 184 -0.33 26.65 -0.58
C VAL A 184 -0.74 27.77 -1.51
N ASP A 185 -1.72 28.54 -1.13
CA ASP A 185 -2.30 29.62 -1.94
C ASP A 185 -2.74 29.15 -3.35
N GLY A 186 -3.28 27.92 -3.42
CA GLY A 186 -3.71 27.29 -4.67
C GLY A 186 -2.58 26.74 -5.54
N ARG A 187 -1.32 26.89 -5.13
CA ARG A 187 -0.16 26.34 -5.82
C ARG A 187 0.25 25.01 -5.22
N GLU A 188 0.43 23.98 -6.06
CA GLU A 188 0.95 22.69 -5.63
C GLU A 188 2.41 22.82 -5.18
N MET A 189 2.66 22.46 -3.92
CA MET A 189 3.98 22.45 -3.30
C MET A 189 4.54 21.05 -3.15
N PHE A 190 3.66 20.04 -3.02
CA PHE A 190 4.04 18.64 -2.87
C PHE A 190 2.92 17.75 -3.40
N ARG A 191 3.31 16.61 -3.95
CA ARG A 191 2.42 15.53 -4.38
C ARG A 191 3.09 14.20 -4.11
N ALA A 192 2.33 13.27 -3.55
CA ALA A 192 2.68 11.85 -3.49
C ALA A 192 1.55 11.02 -4.10
N ASP A 193 1.90 10.06 -4.94
CA ASP A 193 0.98 9.08 -5.52
C ASP A 193 1.68 7.71 -5.47
N VAL A 194 1.11 6.79 -4.72
CA VAL A 194 1.65 5.44 -4.52
C VAL A 194 0.98 4.40 -5.41
N SER A 195 0.40 4.80 -6.53
CA SER A 195 -0.18 3.90 -7.53
C SER A 195 0.82 2.95 -8.18
N GLY A 196 2.10 3.32 -8.18
CA GLY A 196 3.18 2.47 -8.67
C GLY A 196 4.47 2.71 -7.91
N ILE A 197 5.05 1.66 -7.33
CA ILE A 197 6.29 1.73 -6.54
C ILE A 197 7.30 0.76 -7.12
N PRO A 198 8.47 1.25 -7.62
CA PRO A 198 9.58 0.38 -7.97
C PRO A 198 10.02 -0.46 -6.78
N ILE A 199 10.24 -1.76 -6.99
CA ILE A 199 10.65 -2.66 -5.90
C ILE A 199 11.94 -2.21 -5.20
N SER A 200 12.83 -1.56 -5.94
CA SER A 200 14.07 -0.97 -5.42
C SER A 200 13.82 0.17 -4.43
N CYS A 201 12.66 0.84 -4.52
CA CYS A 201 12.27 1.95 -3.66
C CYS A 201 11.40 1.49 -2.47
N GLN A 202 11.07 0.19 -2.38
CA GLN A 202 10.25 -0.34 -1.28
C GLN A 202 10.80 0.03 0.12
N PRO A 203 12.11 0.00 0.40
CA PRO A 203 12.63 0.43 1.69
C PRO A 203 12.43 1.93 1.97
N GLU A 204 12.33 2.75 0.91
CA GLU A 204 12.18 4.21 1.00
C GLU A 204 10.76 4.63 1.41
N VAL A 205 9.77 3.74 1.26
CA VAL A 205 8.39 3.96 1.75
C VAL A 205 8.37 4.30 3.23
N ASN A 206 9.34 3.78 4.01
CA ASN A 206 9.49 4.13 5.42
C ASN A 206 9.87 5.59 5.66
N GLN A 207 10.41 6.28 4.67
CA GLN A 207 10.78 7.71 4.77
C GLN A 207 9.61 8.63 4.42
N TRP A 208 8.54 8.09 3.87
CA TRP A 208 7.34 8.86 3.51
C TRP A 208 6.48 9.22 4.74
N GLY A 209 6.71 8.61 5.87
CA GLY A 209 6.00 8.85 7.11
C GLY A 209 6.90 9.34 8.25
N ASP A 210 6.33 9.97 9.27
CA ASP A 210 7.06 10.30 10.49
C ASP A 210 7.42 9.00 11.24
N TYR A 211 8.68 8.60 11.18
CA TYR A 211 9.18 7.34 11.75
C TYR A 211 8.94 7.23 13.26
N ASP A 212 8.95 8.31 14.00
CA ASP A 212 8.67 8.30 15.44
C ASP A 212 7.25 7.83 15.76
N HIS A 213 6.31 8.02 14.82
CA HIS A 213 4.91 7.61 14.95
C HIS A 213 4.60 6.26 14.28
N TRP A 214 5.52 5.67 13.52
CA TRP A 214 5.33 4.38 12.84
C TRP A 214 5.08 3.21 13.80
N ARG A 215 5.55 3.30 15.05
CA ARG A 215 5.30 2.29 16.10
C ARG A 215 3.90 2.38 16.71
N HIS A 216 3.15 3.39 16.37
CA HIS A 216 1.77 3.59 16.79
C HIS A 216 0.85 3.41 15.59
N PRO A 217 -0.44 3.04 15.78
CA PRO A 217 -1.36 2.75 14.68
C PRO A 217 -1.79 4.02 13.91
N ARG A 218 -0.90 4.97 13.72
CA ARG A 218 -1.16 6.25 13.06
C ARG A 218 -0.06 6.55 12.07
N ILE A 219 -0.40 6.52 10.79
CA ILE A 219 0.54 6.88 9.72
C ILE A 219 0.44 8.37 9.46
N TRP A 220 1.55 9.09 9.62
CA TRP A 220 1.67 10.50 9.28
C TRP A 220 2.41 10.62 7.95
N TYR A 221 1.72 11.06 6.93
CA TYR A 221 2.29 11.34 5.62
C TYR A 221 2.99 12.69 5.65
N MET A 222 4.28 12.73 5.32
CA MET A 222 5.12 13.93 5.30
C MET A 222 5.46 14.35 3.88
#